data_085a4f904538de279f2633ceb4763f51
#
_entry.id   085a4f904538de279f2633ceb4763f51
#
_cell.length_a   1.000
_cell.length_b   1.000
_cell.length_c   1.000
_cell.angle_alpha   90.00
_cell.angle_beta   90.00
_cell.angle_gamma   90.00
#
_symmetry.space_group_name_H-M   'P 1'
#
loop_
_entity.id
_entity.type
_entity.pdbx_description
1 polymer ?
#
loop_
_entity_poly.entity_id
_entity_poly.type
_entity_poly.pdbx_seq_one_letter_code
_entity_poly.pdbx_strand_id
1 'polypeptide(L)'
;MEENMARAVGIDLGTTNSVVCVLEGGEATVIANAEGARTTPSIVAFAKNGEVLVGEVAKRQAVTGKKYRAQEISARTLMKLKRDAEAYLGETITDAVITVPAYFDDAQRQATKEAGEIAGLNVLRIINEPTAAALAYGLDKANHEQTI
;
A
#
# COMPACT_ATOMS: atom_id res chain seq x y z
N MET A 1 -23.40 -19.45 -1.83
CA MET A 1 -23.21 -18.35 -2.64
C MET A 1 -22.04 -17.49 -2.27
N GLU A 2 -21.24 -17.25 -3.22
CA GLU A 2 -20.07 -16.53 -2.95
C GLU A 2 -20.30 -15.07 -3.04
N GLU A 3 -19.91 -14.36 -2.05
CA GLU A 3 -20.02 -12.97 -2.12
C GLU A 3 -18.79 -12.40 -2.68
N ASN A 4 -18.89 -11.46 -3.54
CA ASN A 4 -17.76 -10.72 -3.99
C ASN A 4 -17.40 -9.71 -2.95
N MET A 5 -16.95 -10.23 -1.82
CA MET A 5 -16.56 -9.34 -0.77
C MET A 5 -15.26 -8.68 -1.11
N ALA A 6 -15.26 -7.39 -1.01
CA ALA A 6 -14.06 -6.62 -1.17
C ALA A 6 -13.05 -7.08 -0.12
N ARG A 7 -11.82 -7.24 -0.56
CA ARG A 7 -10.78 -7.72 0.31
C ARG A 7 -10.00 -6.58 0.91
N ALA A 8 -9.66 -6.72 2.18
CA ALA A 8 -8.81 -5.76 2.85
C ALA A 8 -7.36 -6.25 2.82
N VAL A 9 -6.44 -5.34 2.64
CA VAL A 9 -5.01 -5.67 2.68
C VAL A 9 -4.33 -4.78 3.70
N GLY A 10 -3.15 -5.22 4.14
CA GLY A 10 -2.29 -4.42 4.97
C GLY A 10 -1.15 -3.89 4.14
N ILE A 11 -0.83 -2.62 4.33
CA ILE A 11 0.26 -2.00 3.59
C ILE A 11 1.22 -1.37 4.58
N ASP A 12 2.49 -1.79 4.50
CA ASP A 12 3.55 -1.15 5.27
C ASP A 12 4.19 -0.13 4.34
N LEU A 13 3.82 1.12 4.52
CA LEU A 13 4.30 2.20 3.65
C LEU A 13 5.56 2.80 4.25
N GLY A 14 6.70 2.31 3.79
CA GLY A 14 7.98 2.80 4.27
C GLY A 14 8.54 3.88 3.38
N THR A 15 9.54 4.58 3.88
CA THR A 15 10.19 5.65 3.12
C THR A 15 11.07 5.10 2.01
N THR A 16 11.62 3.91 2.20
CA THR A 16 12.50 3.28 1.22
C THR A 16 11.80 2.18 0.46
N ASN A 17 11.09 1.31 1.17
CA ASN A 17 10.39 0.19 0.58
C ASN A 17 9.01 0.06 1.18
N SER A 18 8.09 -0.46 0.41
CA SER A 18 6.73 -0.72 0.87
C SER A 18 6.39 -2.18 0.65
N VAL A 19 5.46 -2.68 1.45
CA VAL A 19 5.06 -4.08 1.42
C VAL A 19 3.54 -4.14 1.49
N VAL A 20 2.94 -5.04 0.73
CA VAL A 20 1.51 -5.30 0.86
C VAL A 20 1.31 -6.74 1.30
N CYS A 21 0.37 -6.95 2.21
CA CYS A 21 0.06 -8.28 2.69
C CYS A 21 -1.43 -8.46 2.83
N VAL A 22 -1.84 -9.72 2.90
CA VAL A 22 -3.22 -10.11 3.11
C VAL A 22 -3.27 -11.03 4.31
N LEU A 23 -4.38 -10.99 5.03
CA LEU A 23 -4.56 -11.86 6.18
C LEU A 23 -5.16 -13.17 5.71
N GLU A 24 -4.43 -14.26 5.91
CA GLU A 24 -4.88 -15.61 5.55
C GLU A 24 -4.70 -16.51 6.76
N GLY A 25 -5.78 -17.11 7.21
CA GLY A 25 -5.71 -18.01 8.34
C GLY A 25 -5.20 -17.37 9.62
N GLY A 26 -5.45 -16.07 9.78
CA GLY A 26 -5.01 -15.35 10.97
C GLY A 26 -3.60 -14.83 10.89
N GLU A 27 -2.92 -15.05 9.76
CA GLU A 27 -1.55 -14.58 9.59
C GLU A 27 -1.43 -13.65 8.40
N ALA A 28 -0.56 -12.66 8.53
CA ALA A 28 -0.32 -11.73 7.44
C ALA A 28 0.66 -12.37 6.46
N THR A 29 0.22 -12.54 5.23
CA THR A 29 1.03 -13.14 4.17
C THR A 29 1.43 -12.05 3.20
N VAL A 30 2.73 -11.91 2.96
CA VAL A 30 3.24 -10.90 2.04
C VAL A 30 2.92 -11.29 0.62
N ILE A 31 2.41 -10.34 -0.15
CA ILE A 31 2.05 -10.55 -1.55
C ILE A 31 3.21 -10.10 -2.43
N ALA A 32 3.61 -10.97 -3.36
CA ALA A 32 4.64 -10.62 -4.32
C ALA A 32 4.09 -9.59 -5.31
N ASN A 33 4.93 -8.64 -5.68
CA ASN A 33 4.53 -7.63 -6.65
C ASN A 33 4.65 -8.17 -8.07
N ALA A 34 4.35 -7.32 -9.06
CA ALA A 34 4.35 -7.74 -10.46
C ALA A 34 5.73 -8.20 -10.91
N GLU A 35 6.78 -7.72 -10.27
CA GLU A 35 8.16 -8.09 -10.58
C GLU A 35 8.63 -9.34 -9.83
N GLY A 36 7.75 -9.94 -9.04
CA GLY A 36 8.08 -11.14 -8.29
C GLY A 36 8.78 -10.89 -6.96
N ALA A 37 8.90 -9.65 -6.54
CA ALA A 37 9.57 -9.32 -5.28
C ALA A 37 8.55 -9.09 -4.17
N ARG A 38 8.99 -9.27 -2.95
CA ARG A 38 8.12 -9.07 -1.78
C ARG A 38 8.12 -7.64 -1.28
N THR A 39 9.08 -6.84 -1.70
CA THR A 39 9.11 -5.42 -1.35
C THR A 39 9.09 -4.60 -2.63
N THR A 40 8.47 -3.44 -2.56
CA THR A 40 8.39 -2.50 -3.67
C THR A 40 9.09 -1.22 -3.25
N PRO A 41 10.12 -0.80 -3.97
CA PRO A 41 10.76 0.48 -3.65
C PRO A 41 9.75 1.62 -3.71
N SER A 42 9.79 2.48 -2.70
CA SER A 42 8.88 3.63 -2.62
C SER A 42 9.42 4.77 -3.48
N ILE A 43 9.55 4.51 -4.76
CA ILE A 43 10.16 5.42 -5.72
C ILE A 43 9.22 5.59 -6.91
N VAL A 44 9.06 6.83 -7.34
CA VAL A 44 8.24 7.15 -8.51
C VAL A 44 9.11 7.96 -9.47
N ALA A 45 9.08 7.59 -10.72
CA ALA A 45 9.82 8.28 -11.76
C ALA A 45 8.90 8.59 -12.94
N PHE A 46 9.22 9.64 -13.65
CA PHE A 46 8.43 10.07 -14.80
C PHE A 46 9.30 9.97 -16.04
N ALA A 47 8.91 9.09 -16.92
CA ALA A 47 9.66 8.86 -18.15
C ALA A 47 9.42 10.00 -19.14
N LYS A 48 10.33 10.12 -20.11
CA LYS A 48 10.23 11.19 -21.10
C LYS A 48 8.94 11.12 -21.91
N ASN A 49 8.40 9.92 -22.10
CA ASN A 49 7.17 9.76 -22.85
C ASN A 49 5.92 10.02 -22.02
N GLY A 50 6.08 10.50 -20.79
CA GLY A 50 4.95 10.81 -19.93
C GLY A 50 4.49 9.64 -19.07
N GLU A 51 5.11 8.49 -19.22
CA GLU A 51 4.75 7.32 -18.44
C GLU A 51 5.22 7.48 -17.00
N VAL A 52 4.40 7.04 -16.06
CA VAL A 52 4.75 7.08 -14.64
C VAL A 52 5.22 5.70 -14.22
N LEU A 53 6.43 5.63 -13.70
CA LEU A 53 7.02 4.37 -13.25
C LEU A 53 7.05 4.35 -11.73
N VAL A 54 6.77 3.19 -11.15
CA VAL A 54 6.73 3.04 -9.70
C VAL A 54 7.48 1.76 -9.31
N GLY A 55 8.27 1.85 -8.26
CA GLY A 55 8.93 0.69 -7.70
C GLY A 55 10.28 0.41 -8.34
N GLU A 56 10.58 -0.86 -8.54
CA GLU A 56 11.89 -1.28 -9.05
C GLU A 56 12.19 -0.67 -10.42
N VAL A 57 11.19 -0.58 -11.27
CA VAL A 57 11.37 0.00 -12.59
C VAL A 57 11.78 1.47 -12.48
N ALA A 58 11.16 2.20 -11.55
CA ALA A 58 11.50 3.59 -11.32
C ALA A 58 12.92 3.73 -10.78
N LYS A 59 13.29 2.82 -9.88
CA LYS A 59 14.61 2.83 -9.27
C LYS A 59 15.69 2.64 -10.31
N ARG A 60 15.45 1.76 -11.27
CA ARG A 60 16.42 1.50 -12.34
C ARG A 60 16.55 2.66 -13.30
N GLN A 61 15.48 3.40 -13.51
CA GLN A 61 15.48 4.52 -14.42
C GLN A 61 16.15 5.76 -13.82
N ALA A 62 16.24 5.83 -12.51
CA ALA A 62 16.95 6.86 -11.75
C ALA A 62 17.09 8.21 -12.45
N VAL A 63 16.01 8.74 -12.96
CA VAL A 63 16.09 9.98 -13.69
C VAL A 63 15.81 11.14 -12.75
N THR A 64 16.63 12.14 -12.85
CA THR A 64 16.38 13.35 -12.13
C THR A 64 15.12 13.96 -12.70
N GLY A 65 14.05 13.85 -12.01
CA GLY A 65 12.83 14.36 -12.49
C GLY A 65 12.30 15.46 -11.65
N LYS A 66 11.05 15.77 -11.92
CA LYS A 66 10.33 16.76 -11.15
C LYS A 66 10.17 16.28 -9.72
N LYS A 67 10.23 17.22 -8.81
CA LYS A 67 9.95 16.91 -7.41
C LYS A 67 8.45 16.90 -7.23
N TYR A 68 7.94 15.81 -6.71
CA TYR A 68 6.53 15.70 -6.41
C TYR A 68 6.33 15.75 -4.91
N ARG A 69 5.14 16.14 -4.49
CA ARG A 69 4.83 16.13 -3.08
C ARG A 69 4.88 14.69 -2.59
N ALA A 70 5.31 14.52 -1.34
CA ALA A 70 5.36 13.20 -0.74
C ALA A 70 4.02 12.48 -0.86
N GLN A 71 2.93 13.23 -0.74
CA GLN A 71 1.58 12.70 -0.86
C GLN A 71 1.31 12.09 -2.23
N GLU A 72 1.80 12.74 -3.29
CA GLU A 72 1.61 12.21 -4.64
C GLU A 72 2.45 10.96 -4.88
N ILE A 73 3.67 10.96 -4.34
CA ILE A 73 4.54 9.78 -4.44
C ILE A 73 3.91 8.61 -3.69
N SER A 74 3.37 8.88 -2.50
CA SER A 74 2.72 7.84 -1.72
C SER A 74 1.49 7.30 -2.44
N ALA A 75 0.70 8.19 -3.05
CA ALA A 75 -0.49 7.76 -3.78
C ALA A 75 -0.12 6.85 -4.95
N ARG A 76 0.93 7.20 -5.69
CA ARG A 76 1.37 6.36 -6.82
C ARG A 76 1.87 5.02 -6.35
N THR A 77 2.62 5.00 -5.23
CA THR A 77 3.09 3.76 -4.64
C THR A 77 1.90 2.90 -4.22
N LEU A 78 0.93 3.49 -3.55
CA LEU A 78 -0.26 2.76 -3.10
C LEU A 78 -1.06 2.23 -4.27
N MET A 79 -1.15 2.98 -5.36
CA MET A 79 -1.84 2.52 -6.57
C MET A 79 -1.17 1.28 -7.14
N LYS A 80 0.16 1.26 -7.17
CA LYS A 80 0.88 0.09 -7.65
C LYS A 80 0.66 -1.10 -6.74
N LEU A 81 0.75 -0.90 -5.44
CA LEU A 81 0.56 -1.99 -4.48
C LEU A 81 -0.83 -2.58 -4.60
N LYS A 82 -1.84 -1.72 -4.76
CA LYS A 82 -3.21 -2.16 -4.94
C LYS A 82 -3.34 -3.00 -6.21
N ARG A 83 -2.79 -2.51 -7.30
CA ARG A 83 -2.86 -3.20 -8.59
C ARG A 83 -2.16 -4.56 -8.54
N ASP A 84 -0.96 -4.58 -7.94
CA ASP A 84 -0.21 -5.83 -7.82
C ASP A 84 -0.94 -6.84 -6.94
N ALA A 85 -1.55 -6.37 -5.85
CA ALA A 85 -2.30 -7.24 -4.96
C ALA A 85 -3.55 -7.78 -5.65
N GLU A 86 -4.23 -6.95 -6.42
CA GLU A 86 -5.41 -7.40 -7.16
C GLU A 86 -5.05 -8.45 -8.19
N ALA A 87 -3.91 -8.28 -8.86
CA ALA A 87 -3.45 -9.26 -9.82
C ALA A 87 -3.08 -10.58 -9.15
N TYR A 88 -2.44 -10.50 -8.00
CA TYR A 88 -2.03 -11.70 -7.27
C TYR A 88 -3.23 -12.47 -6.73
N LEU A 89 -4.19 -11.77 -6.14
CA LEU A 89 -5.34 -12.40 -5.51
C LEU A 89 -6.47 -12.71 -6.47
N GLY A 90 -6.50 -12.05 -7.62
CA GLY A 90 -7.61 -12.21 -8.56
C GLY A 90 -8.90 -11.60 -8.04
N GLU A 91 -8.80 -10.62 -7.13
CA GLU A 91 -9.97 -9.99 -6.52
C GLU A 91 -9.77 -8.50 -6.45
N THR A 92 -10.87 -7.78 -6.34
CA THR A 92 -10.82 -6.33 -6.17
C THR A 92 -10.44 -6.00 -4.73
N ILE A 93 -9.51 -5.08 -4.57
CA ILE A 93 -9.10 -4.60 -3.27
C ILE A 93 -9.70 -3.22 -3.06
N THR A 94 -10.49 -3.05 -2.01
CA THR A 94 -11.11 -1.77 -1.72
C THR A 94 -10.66 -1.17 -0.40
N ASP A 95 -10.28 -2.01 0.57
CA ASP A 95 -9.98 -1.54 1.92
C ASP A 95 -8.53 -1.83 2.28
N ALA A 96 -7.94 -0.96 3.07
CA ALA A 96 -6.56 -1.14 3.48
C ALA A 96 -6.32 -0.64 4.90
N VAL A 97 -5.46 -1.35 5.61
CA VAL A 97 -4.86 -0.87 6.85
C VAL A 97 -3.42 -0.53 6.49
N ILE A 98 -3.01 0.69 6.81
CA ILE A 98 -1.69 1.17 6.41
C ILE A 98 -0.84 1.42 7.66
N THR A 99 0.37 0.88 7.67
CA THR A 99 1.32 1.24 8.72
C THR A 99 2.29 2.26 8.15
N VAL A 100 2.69 3.20 9.00
CA VAL A 100 3.59 4.29 8.63
C VAL A 100 4.71 4.36 9.65
N PRO A 101 5.81 5.06 9.32
CA PRO A 101 6.90 5.19 10.28
C PRO A 101 6.42 5.76 11.61
N ALA A 102 7.02 5.31 12.69
CA ALA A 102 6.58 5.69 14.03
C ALA A 102 6.72 7.20 14.28
N TYR A 103 7.58 7.88 13.55
CA TYR A 103 7.79 9.31 13.74
C TYR A 103 6.76 10.19 13.00
N PHE A 104 5.85 9.59 12.26
CA PHE A 104 4.84 10.39 11.53
C PHE A 104 3.94 11.13 12.53
N ASP A 105 3.72 12.40 12.26
CA ASP A 105 2.79 13.20 13.05
C ASP A 105 1.38 13.14 12.42
N ASP A 106 0.44 13.87 13.02
CA ASP A 106 -0.94 13.84 12.56
C ASP A 106 -1.09 14.33 11.13
N ALA A 107 -0.32 15.35 10.75
CA ALA A 107 -0.39 15.89 9.40
C ALA A 107 0.09 14.87 8.38
N GLN A 108 1.16 14.14 8.69
CA GLN A 108 1.70 13.11 7.81
C GLN A 108 0.75 11.93 7.71
N ARG A 109 0.11 11.56 8.81
CA ARG A 109 -0.87 10.48 8.80
C ARG A 109 -2.09 10.86 7.98
N GLN A 110 -2.54 12.10 8.10
CA GLN A 110 -3.66 12.58 7.31
C GLN A 110 -3.31 12.59 5.82
N ALA A 111 -2.10 13.01 5.48
CA ALA A 111 -1.63 12.99 4.09
C ALA A 111 -1.59 11.56 3.54
N THR A 112 -1.20 10.60 4.38
CA THR A 112 -1.18 9.19 3.97
C THR A 112 -2.60 8.69 3.71
N LYS A 113 -3.54 9.07 4.57
CA LYS A 113 -4.92 8.69 4.36
C LYS A 113 -5.47 9.25 3.05
N GLU A 114 -5.15 10.50 2.77
CA GLU A 114 -5.57 11.13 1.52
C GLU A 114 -4.94 10.45 0.32
N ALA A 115 -3.67 10.07 0.45
CA ALA A 115 -2.99 9.34 -0.62
C ALA A 115 -3.67 8.01 -0.90
N GLY A 116 -4.11 7.32 0.15
CA GLY A 116 -4.84 6.07 0.00
C GLY A 116 -6.16 6.29 -0.72
N GLU A 117 -6.85 7.35 -0.39
CA GLU A 117 -8.12 7.67 -1.06
C GLU A 117 -7.90 8.01 -2.52
N ILE A 118 -6.84 8.74 -2.84
CA ILE A 118 -6.48 9.04 -4.22
C ILE A 118 -6.19 7.73 -4.98
N ALA A 119 -5.57 6.77 -4.31
CA ALA A 119 -5.27 5.49 -4.92
C ALA A 119 -6.50 4.59 -5.08
N GLY A 120 -7.63 5.00 -4.55
CA GLY A 120 -8.85 4.21 -4.67
C GLY A 120 -9.05 3.24 -3.53
N LEU A 121 -8.43 3.51 -2.38
CA LEU A 121 -8.54 2.65 -1.21
C LEU A 121 -9.35 3.33 -0.13
N ASN A 122 -10.15 2.54 0.57
CA ASN A 122 -10.80 3.00 1.79
C ASN A 122 -9.84 2.67 2.94
N VAL A 123 -9.25 3.69 3.52
CA VAL A 123 -8.24 3.50 4.56
C VAL A 123 -8.95 3.29 5.90
N LEU A 124 -8.91 2.06 6.39
CA LEU A 124 -9.61 1.71 7.62
C LEU A 124 -8.86 2.18 8.86
N ARG A 125 -7.54 2.07 8.83
CA ARG A 125 -6.70 2.46 9.95
C ARG A 125 -5.34 2.87 9.46
N ILE A 126 -4.71 3.77 10.21
CA ILE A 126 -3.31 4.10 10.03
C ILE A 126 -2.61 3.83 11.35
N ILE A 127 -1.58 3.01 11.30
CA ILE A 127 -0.86 2.55 12.49
C ILE A 127 0.58 3.01 12.42
N ASN A 128 1.08 3.56 13.52
CA ASN A 128 2.46 4.07 13.59
C ASN A 128 3.46 3.04 14.07
N GLU A 129 3.20 1.77 13.82
CA GLU A 129 4.09 0.71 14.24
C GLU A 129 4.28 -0.24 13.07
N PRO A 130 5.27 0.03 12.21
CA PRO A 130 5.41 -0.73 10.96
C PRO A 130 6.03 -2.11 11.21
N THR A 131 5.25 -2.99 11.79
CA THR A 131 5.65 -4.38 12.00
C THR A 131 4.58 -5.29 11.43
N ALA A 132 4.98 -6.51 11.09
CA ALA A 132 4.03 -7.50 10.59
C ALA A 132 2.95 -7.78 11.64
N ALA A 133 3.34 -7.77 12.91
CA ALA A 133 2.39 -8.01 13.98
C ALA A 133 1.34 -6.91 14.05
N ALA A 134 1.77 -5.65 13.87
CA ALA A 134 0.82 -4.52 13.89
C ALA A 134 -0.13 -4.60 12.70
N LEU A 135 0.36 -4.98 11.53
CA LEU A 135 -0.48 -5.16 10.36
C LEU A 135 -1.50 -6.25 10.57
N ALA A 136 -1.06 -7.39 11.09
CA ALA A 136 -1.97 -8.51 11.34
C ALA A 136 -3.04 -8.12 12.34
N TYR A 137 -2.65 -7.45 13.43
CA TYR A 137 -3.58 -7.01 14.44
C TYR A 137 -4.59 -6.02 13.85
N GLY A 138 -4.11 -5.06 13.07
CA GLY A 138 -4.98 -4.06 12.47
C GLY A 138 -5.98 -4.66 11.51
N LEU A 139 -5.54 -5.62 10.71
CA LEU A 139 -6.43 -6.29 9.77
C LEU A 139 -7.47 -7.12 10.49
N ASP A 140 -7.06 -7.85 11.52
CA ASP A 140 -7.97 -8.66 12.29
C ASP A 140 -9.04 -7.80 12.97
N LYS A 141 -8.62 -6.71 13.57
CA LYS A 141 -9.56 -5.81 14.24
C LYS A 141 -10.51 -5.17 13.24
N ALA A 142 -10.03 -4.79 12.07
CA ALA A 142 -10.89 -4.22 11.04
C ALA A 142 -11.92 -5.24 10.57
N ASN A 143 -11.52 -6.50 10.41
CA ASN A 143 -12.45 -7.55 10.01
C ASN A 143 -13.54 -7.75 11.06
N HIS A 144 -13.15 -7.75 12.34
CA HIS A 144 -14.13 -7.89 13.41
C HIS A 144 -15.11 -6.73 13.42
N GLU A 145 -14.63 -5.53 13.21
CA GLU A 145 -15.50 -4.37 13.19
C GLU A 145 -16.46 -4.40 12.02
N GLN A 146 -16.08 -5.04 10.93
CA GLN A 146 -16.93 -5.11 9.74
C GLN A 146 -17.94 -6.22 9.77
N THR A 147 -17.79 -7.16 10.66
CA THR A 147 -18.71 -8.31 10.70
C THR A 147 -19.90 -8.13 11.62
N ILE A 148 -20.08 -6.97 12.14
CA ILE A 148 -21.21 -6.73 13.04
C ILE A 148 -22.54 -6.62 12.32
#